data_1790effdf55a285a8d4f2db92bf8cfae
#
_entry.id   1790effdf55a285a8d4f2db92bf8cfae
#
_cell.length_a   1.000
_cell.length_b   1.000
_cell.length_c   1.000
_cell.angle_alpha   90.00
_cell.angle_beta   90.00
_cell.angle_gamma   90.00
#
_symmetry.space_group_name_H-M   'P 1'
#
loop_
_entity.id
_entity.type
_entity.pdbx_description
1 polymer ?
#
loop_
_entity_poly.entity_id
_entity_poly.type
_entity_poly.pdbx_seq_one_letter_code
_entity_poly.pdbx_strand_id
1 'polypeptide(L)'
;TPVCSPSRAALLSGRFPQHTPVVNNNIKLDDKIVTFAEVLRRKGYATGYAGKWHLDGDGKPQWAPARKFGFTDNRFMFNRGHWKKFEDTKNGPRVAPRRNGRPYYGVEGADEKSFSTDWLTDKVIGFVNANKGKPFCYMVSYPDPHGPNTVRAPYDKMFANVRVPIPASVNKTRAQTPAWAAKAPRVTADTIRVLMPKYYGMVKCLDDNVGRILAALRQNGQLEQTIIVFTSDHGDLCGEHGRLN
;
A
#
# COMPACT_ATOMS: atom_id res chain seq x y z
N THR A 1 -3.23 15.55 2.74
CA THR A 1 -4.58 15.03 3.05
C THR A 1 -4.44 13.66 3.69
N PRO A 2 -4.86 13.45 4.94
CA PRO A 2 -4.64 12.20 5.67
C PRO A 2 -5.71 11.13 5.35
N VAL A 3 -6.09 10.99 4.06
CA VAL A 3 -7.09 10.02 3.59
C VAL A 3 -6.60 9.42 2.28
N CYS A 4 -6.70 8.09 2.13
CA CYS A 4 -6.07 7.33 1.05
C CYS A 4 -6.37 7.86 -0.36
N SER A 5 -7.64 7.88 -0.80
CA SER A 5 -7.96 8.24 -2.19
C SER A 5 -7.59 9.67 -2.55
N PRO A 6 -7.90 10.70 -1.74
CA PRO A 6 -7.48 12.08 -2.01
C PRO A 6 -5.97 12.26 -2.09
N SER A 7 -5.21 11.63 -1.17
CA SER A 7 -3.76 11.70 -1.18
C SER A 7 -3.15 11.03 -2.42
N ARG A 8 -3.67 9.87 -2.81
CA ARG A 8 -3.25 9.14 -4.02
C ARG A 8 -3.55 9.94 -5.29
N ALA A 9 -4.73 10.54 -5.37
CA ALA A 9 -5.09 11.41 -6.50
C ALA A 9 -4.15 12.61 -6.62
N ALA A 10 -3.81 13.24 -5.49
CA ALA A 10 -2.86 14.36 -5.45
C ALA A 10 -1.45 13.93 -5.87
N LEU A 11 -0.94 12.79 -5.33
CA LEU A 11 0.37 12.25 -5.67
C LEU A 11 0.50 11.95 -7.17
N LEU A 12 -0.52 11.31 -7.77
CA LEU A 12 -0.49 10.90 -9.17
C LEU A 12 -0.62 12.06 -10.14
N SER A 13 -1.37 13.10 -9.78
CA SER A 13 -1.70 14.21 -10.67
C SER A 13 -0.89 15.49 -10.44
N GLY A 14 -0.21 15.61 -9.28
CA GLY A 14 0.42 16.87 -8.85
C GLY A 14 -0.58 17.97 -8.51
N ARG A 15 -1.86 17.64 -8.29
CA ARG A 15 -2.94 18.58 -8.01
C ARG A 15 -3.45 18.44 -6.58
N PHE A 16 -3.92 19.53 -6.00
CA PHE A 16 -4.65 19.45 -4.73
C PHE A 16 -5.94 18.61 -4.88
N PRO A 17 -6.40 17.91 -3.84
CA PRO A 17 -7.58 17.05 -3.92
C PRO A 17 -8.84 17.76 -4.43
N GLN A 18 -9.03 19.03 -4.11
CA GLN A 18 -10.15 19.84 -4.61
C GLN A 18 -10.19 19.94 -6.13
N HIS A 19 -9.02 19.84 -6.78
CA HIS A 19 -8.86 19.92 -8.24
C HIS A 19 -8.85 18.56 -8.92
N THR A 20 -9.02 17.46 -8.17
CA THR A 20 -9.11 16.09 -8.69
C THR A 20 -10.51 15.47 -8.55
N PRO A 21 -11.52 16.17 -8.13
CA PRO A 21 -12.77 15.86 -7.41
C PRO A 21 -12.72 14.72 -6.39
N VAL A 22 -11.57 14.12 -6.15
CA VAL A 22 -11.40 13.01 -5.18
C VAL A 22 -11.16 13.61 -3.79
N VAL A 23 -12.22 14.03 -3.13
CA VAL A 23 -12.17 14.66 -1.80
C VAL A 23 -12.38 13.69 -0.64
N ASN A 24 -12.75 12.44 -0.93
CA ASN A 24 -12.95 11.36 0.05
C ASN A 24 -12.63 10.00 -0.58
N ASN A 25 -12.61 8.94 0.25
CA ASN A 25 -12.42 7.57 -0.24
C ASN A 25 -13.58 7.12 -1.14
N ASN A 26 -13.29 6.17 -2.04
CA ASN A 26 -14.24 5.53 -2.94
C ASN A 26 -14.83 6.46 -4.02
N ILE A 27 -14.24 7.62 -4.23
CA ILE A 27 -14.56 8.48 -5.36
C ILE A 27 -13.65 8.10 -6.53
N LYS A 28 -14.21 7.96 -7.71
CA LYS A 28 -13.45 7.69 -8.94
C LYS A 28 -12.64 8.92 -9.33
N LEU A 29 -11.39 8.70 -9.73
CA LEU A 29 -10.59 9.74 -10.36
C LEU A 29 -11.20 10.06 -11.74
N ASP A 30 -11.33 11.33 -12.06
CA ASP A 30 -11.86 11.80 -13.35
C ASP A 30 -10.91 11.34 -14.48
N ASP A 31 -11.49 10.86 -15.58
CA ASP A 31 -10.77 10.38 -16.77
C ASP A 31 -9.92 11.47 -17.44
N LYS A 32 -10.28 12.74 -17.26
CA LYS A 32 -9.53 13.89 -17.78
C LYS A 32 -8.26 14.21 -16.98
N ILE A 33 -8.07 13.60 -15.82
CA ILE A 33 -6.88 13.82 -15.01
C ILE A 33 -5.68 13.16 -15.67
N VAL A 34 -4.71 13.97 -16.02
CA VAL A 34 -3.40 13.51 -16.52
C VAL A 34 -2.52 13.17 -15.32
N THR A 35 -1.98 11.98 -15.27
CA THR A 35 -1.04 11.52 -14.24
C THR A 35 0.42 11.62 -14.73
N PHE A 36 1.37 11.58 -13.78
CA PHE A 36 2.79 11.53 -14.15
C PHE A 36 3.11 10.32 -15.05
N ALA A 37 2.43 9.18 -14.83
CA ALA A 37 2.63 7.99 -15.64
C ALA A 37 2.18 8.20 -17.09
N GLU A 38 1.08 8.92 -17.30
CA GLU A 38 0.63 9.29 -18.65
C GLU A 38 1.65 10.18 -19.36
N VAL A 39 2.23 11.16 -18.65
CA VAL A 39 3.28 12.03 -19.20
C VAL A 39 4.51 11.21 -19.61
N LEU A 40 4.98 10.32 -18.75
CA LEU A 40 6.14 9.48 -19.01
C LEU A 40 5.87 8.46 -20.14
N ARG A 41 4.67 7.87 -20.16
CA ARG A 41 4.25 6.97 -21.25
C ARG A 41 4.32 7.68 -22.62
N ARG A 42 3.85 8.92 -22.71
CA ARG A 42 3.93 9.74 -23.95
C ARG A 42 5.38 10.04 -24.35
N LYS A 43 6.33 9.96 -23.42
CA LYS A 43 7.77 10.10 -23.66
C LYS A 43 8.49 8.77 -23.94
N GLY A 44 7.74 7.67 -24.14
CA GLY A 44 8.30 6.38 -24.50
C GLY A 44 8.74 5.50 -23.34
N TYR A 45 8.41 5.89 -22.08
CA TYR A 45 8.70 5.04 -20.92
C TYR A 45 7.78 3.83 -20.89
N ALA A 46 8.32 2.66 -20.58
CA ALA A 46 7.53 1.51 -20.16
C ALA A 46 6.93 1.83 -18.76
N THR A 47 5.61 1.72 -18.62
CA THR A 47 4.94 2.14 -17.38
C THR A 47 4.19 0.98 -16.74
N GLY A 48 4.32 0.81 -15.42
CA GLY A 48 3.64 -0.26 -14.71
C GLY A 48 3.21 0.12 -13.29
N TYR A 49 2.24 -0.63 -12.76
CA TYR A 49 1.72 -0.45 -11.42
C TYR A 49 1.38 -1.79 -10.77
N ALA A 50 1.77 -1.99 -9.53
CA ALA A 50 1.30 -3.10 -8.71
C ALA A 50 0.81 -2.60 -7.35
N GLY A 51 -0.20 -3.27 -6.79
CA GLY A 51 -0.73 -2.96 -5.47
C GLY A 51 -1.99 -2.12 -5.47
N LYS A 52 -2.24 -1.45 -4.36
CA LYS A 52 -3.49 -0.72 -4.08
C LYS A 52 -3.61 0.55 -4.91
N TRP A 53 -4.67 0.66 -5.70
CA TRP A 53 -5.02 1.84 -6.50
C TRP A 53 -5.92 2.83 -5.75
N HIS A 54 -7.09 2.38 -5.33
CA HIS A 54 -8.10 3.09 -4.56
C HIS A 54 -8.68 4.36 -5.22
N LEU A 55 -8.71 4.40 -6.55
CA LEU A 55 -9.21 5.54 -7.34
C LEU A 55 -10.22 5.13 -8.42
N ASP A 56 -10.88 3.95 -8.25
CA ASP A 56 -11.89 3.45 -9.19
C ASP A 56 -13.21 3.07 -8.50
N GLY A 57 -13.63 3.86 -7.49
CA GLY A 57 -14.87 3.65 -6.75
C GLY A 57 -14.82 2.47 -5.79
N ASP A 58 -15.93 1.73 -5.67
CA ASP A 58 -16.16 0.75 -4.60
C ASP A 58 -15.68 -0.67 -4.90
N GLY A 59 -15.20 -0.96 -6.11
CA GLY A 59 -14.76 -2.29 -6.52
C GLY A 59 -13.69 -2.89 -5.59
N LYS A 60 -13.87 -4.19 -5.18
CA LYS A 60 -13.03 -4.81 -4.16
C LYS A 60 -12.90 -6.32 -4.39
N PRO A 61 -11.72 -6.87 -4.69
CA PRO A 61 -10.45 -6.19 -4.97
C PRO A 61 -10.44 -5.41 -6.29
N GLN A 62 -11.18 -5.83 -7.29
CA GLN A 62 -11.23 -5.26 -8.65
C GLN A 62 -9.81 -5.15 -9.25
N TRP A 63 -9.29 -6.28 -9.71
CA TRP A 63 -8.00 -6.36 -10.36
C TRP A 63 -8.00 -5.72 -11.74
N ALA A 64 -6.86 -5.19 -12.12
CA ALA A 64 -6.60 -4.60 -13.43
C ALA A 64 -7.73 -3.65 -13.88
N PRO A 65 -8.02 -2.55 -13.15
CA PRO A 65 -9.05 -1.60 -13.56
C PRO A 65 -8.90 -1.21 -15.02
N ALA A 66 -10.02 -1.11 -15.74
CA ALA A 66 -10.03 -0.81 -17.18
C ALA A 66 -9.36 0.55 -17.47
N ARG A 67 -9.51 1.50 -16.56
CA ARG A 67 -8.90 2.84 -16.62
C ARG A 67 -7.47 2.78 -16.11
N LYS A 68 -6.51 2.90 -17.02
CA LYS A 68 -5.08 2.68 -16.73
C LYS A 68 -4.31 3.91 -16.30
N PHE A 69 -4.79 5.12 -16.57
CA PHE A 69 -4.14 6.39 -16.22
C PHE A 69 -2.63 6.45 -16.54
N GLY A 70 -2.26 5.92 -17.71
CA GLY A 70 -0.87 5.90 -18.18
C GLY A 70 -0.05 4.67 -17.76
N PHE A 71 -0.52 3.84 -16.84
CA PHE A 71 0.14 2.58 -16.46
C PHE A 71 -0.25 1.46 -17.45
N THR A 72 0.60 1.19 -18.44
CA THR A 72 0.30 0.18 -19.48
C THR A 72 0.25 -1.23 -18.92
N ASP A 73 1.13 -1.57 -17.99
CA ASP A 73 1.06 -2.81 -17.20
C ASP A 73 0.40 -2.55 -15.84
N ASN A 74 -0.89 -2.81 -15.76
CA ASN A 74 -1.67 -2.71 -14.53
C ASN A 74 -2.25 -4.05 -14.05
N ARG A 75 -1.73 -5.18 -14.55
CA ARG A 75 -2.23 -6.53 -14.23
C ARG A 75 -2.29 -6.81 -12.75
N PHE A 76 -1.37 -6.27 -11.98
CA PHE A 76 -1.23 -6.47 -10.54
C PHE A 76 -1.74 -5.28 -9.72
N MET A 77 -2.43 -4.34 -10.37
CA MET A 77 -3.14 -3.25 -9.71
C MET A 77 -4.49 -3.76 -9.22
N PHE A 78 -4.83 -3.51 -7.96
CA PHE A 78 -6.17 -3.76 -7.43
C PHE A 78 -6.76 -2.48 -6.83
N ASN A 79 -8.07 -2.30 -6.95
CA ASN A 79 -8.68 -1.05 -6.53
C ASN A 79 -8.67 -0.90 -5.00
N ARG A 80 -9.26 -1.83 -4.25
CA ARG A 80 -9.47 -1.70 -2.80
C ARG A 80 -9.09 -2.94 -2.01
N GLY A 81 -8.79 -2.71 -0.74
CA GLY A 81 -8.54 -3.74 0.26
C GLY A 81 -7.11 -3.69 0.80
N HIS A 82 -6.94 -4.28 1.99
CA HIS A 82 -5.65 -4.40 2.67
C HIS A 82 -5.30 -5.89 2.77
N TRP A 83 -5.22 -6.52 1.60
CA TRP A 83 -5.04 -7.96 1.43
C TRP A 83 -3.67 -8.40 1.92
N LYS A 84 -3.62 -9.53 2.61
CA LYS A 84 -2.36 -10.04 3.20
C LYS A 84 -1.77 -11.23 2.43
N LYS A 85 -2.54 -11.85 1.55
CA LYS A 85 -2.05 -13.00 0.79
C LYS A 85 -2.63 -13.03 -0.61
N PHE A 86 -1.75 -13.19 -1.60
CA PHE A 86 -2.09 -13.29 -3.01
C PHE A 86 -1.61 -14.61 -3.59
N GLU A 87 -2.17 -14.98 -4.73
CA GLU A 87 -1.72 -16.10 -5.54
C GLU A 87 -1.90 -15.78 -7.03
N ASP A 88 -1.04 -16.34 -7.85
CA ASP A 88 -1.19 -16.33 -9.29
C ASP A 88 -2.07 -17.52 -9.71
N THR A 89 -3.04 -17.29 -10.59
CA THR A 89 -3.87 -18.34 -11.18
C THR A 89 -3.85 -18.24 -12.70
N LYS A 90 -4.32 -19.27 -13.39
CA LYS A 90 -4.47 -19.24 -14.86
C LYS A 90 -5.36 -18.08 -15.36
N ASN A 91 -6.22 -17.54 -14.50
CA ASN A 91 -7.12 -16.44 -14.81
C ASN A 91 -6.60 -15.08 -14.26
N GLY A 92 -5.35 -14.99 -13.83
CA GLY A 92 -4.74 -13.80 -13.25
C GLY A 92 -4.59 -13.85 -11.72
N PRO A 93 -4.22 -12.72 -11.11
CA PRO A 93 -4.00 -12.63 -9.68
C PRO A 93 -5.30 -12.78 -8.87
N ARG A 94 -5.19 -13.37 -7.70
CA ARG A 94 -6.32 -13.58 -6.80
C ARG A 94 -5.92 -13.33 -5.33
N VAL A 95 -6.87 -12.88 -4.51
CA VAL A 95 -6.75 -12.92 -3.04
C VAL A 95 -6.89 -14.36 -2.60
N ALA A 96 -5.83 -14.94 -2.01
CA ALA A 96 -5.78 -16.35 -1.67
C ALA A 96 -6.70 -16.73 -0.50
N PRO A 97 -6.75 -16.00 0.64
CA PRO A 97 -7.62 -16.37 1.76
C PRO A 97 -9.09 -16.12 1.42
N ARG A 98 -9.90 -17.16 1.55
CA ARG A 98 -11.33 -17.09 1.28
C ARG A 98 -12.12 -17.75 2.41
N ARG A 99 -13.23 -17.09 2.81
CA ARG A 99 -14.20 -17.63 3.76
C ARG A 99 -15.58 -17.53 3.14
N ASN A 100 -16.33 -18.63 3.08
CA ASN A 100 -17.63 -18.69 2.42
C ASN A 100 -17.60 -18.12 0.97
N GLY A 101 -16.56 -18.48 0.20
CA GLY A 101 -16.37 -18.02 -1.18
C GLY A 101 -15.91 -16.56 -1.34
N ARG A 102 -15.86 -15.76 -0.27
CA ARG A 102 -15.46 -14.34 -0.32
C ARG A 102 -14.04 -14.14 0.18
N PRO A 103 -13.25 -13.25 -0.43
CA PRO A 103 -11.91 -12.92 0.04
C PRO A 103 -11.97 -12.21 1.41
N TYR A 104 -10.95 -12.48 2.26
CA TYR A 104 -10.78 -11.80 3.55
C TYR A 104 -9.30 -11.49 3.81
N TYR A 105 -9.01 -10.72 4.86
CA TYR A 105 -7.66 -10.24 5.18
C TYR A 105 -6.86 -11.23 6.03
N GLY A 106 -6.87 -12.51 5.67
CA GLY A 106 -6.12 -13.55 6.36
C GLY A 106 -4.65 -13.59 5.94
N VAL A 107 -3.80 -14.02 6.87
CA VAL A 107 -2.36 -14.22 6.70
C VAL A 107 -1.95 -15.69 6.89
N GLU A 108 -2.90 -16.54 7.21
CA GLU A 108 -2.66 -17.94 7.55
C GLU A 108 -1.94 -18.67 6.41
N GLY A 109 -0.81 -19.31 6.74
CA GLY A 109 0.03 -20.00 5.77
C GLY A 109 0.63 -19.10 4.70
N ALA A 110 0.74 -17.79 4.95
CA ALA A 110 1.46 -16.90 4.05
C ALA A 110 2.98 -17.12 4.21
N ASP A 111 3.65 -17.15 3.08
CA ASP A 111 5.10 -17.31 2.93
C ASP A 111 5.68 -16.20 2.05
N GLU A 112 6.96 -16.29 1.72
CA GLU A 112 7.66 -15.33 0.86
C GLU A 112 7.15 -15.28 -0.59
N LYS A 113 6.37 -16.26 -1.02
CA LYS A 113 5.78 -16.29 -2.38
C LYS A 113 4.37 -15.73 -2.42
N SER A 114 3.68 -15.73 -1.29
CA SER A 114 2.25 -15.44 -1.21
C SER A 114 1.89 -14.24 -0.35
N PHE A 115 2.74 -13.85 0.62
CA PHE A 115 2.48 -12.65 1.42
C PHE A 115 2.47 -11.41 0.52
N SER A 116 1.48 -10.55 0.70
CA SER A 116 1.17 -9.47 -0.27
C SER A 116 2.36 -8.56 -0.56
N THR A 117 3.16 -8.21 0.45
CA THR A 117 4.34 -7.36 0.28
C THR A 117 5.41 -8.05 -0.57
N ASP A 118 5.73 -9.31 -0.27
CA ASP A 118 6.71 -10.08 -1.04
C ASP A 118 6.21 -10.34 -2.46
N TRP A 119 4.96 -10.76 -2.61
CA TRP A 119 4.36 -11.06 -3.90
C TRP A 119 4.35 -9.83 -4.82
N LEU A 120 3.98 -8.65 -4.31
CA LEU A 120 4.03 -7.40 -5.08
C LEU A 120 5.47 -7.04 -5.47
N THR A 121 6.43 -7.24 -4.57
CA THR A 121 7.86 -7.03 -4.84
C THR A 121 8.35 -7.90 -5.99
N ASP A 122 7.95 -9.16 -6.06
CA ASP A 122 8.29 -10.06 -7.16
C ASP A 122 7.76 -9.52 -8.51
N LYS A 123 6.57 -8.92 -8.51
CA LYS A 123 6.02 -8.29 -9.73
C LYS A 123 6.82 -7.06 -10.16
N VAL A 124 7.29 -6.24 -9.21
CA VAL A 124 8.21 -5.12 -9.48
C VAL A 124 9.51 -5.63 -10.10
N ILE A 125 10.14 -6.61 -9.47
CA ILE A 125 11.41 -7.19 -9.92
C ILE A 125 11.25 -7.79 -11.32
N GLY A 126 10.17 -8.53 -11.56
CA GLY A 126 9.84 -9.07 -12.87
C GLY A 126 9.72 -7.99 -13.96
N PHE A 127 9.05 -6.87 -13.64
CA PHE A 127 8.92 -5.73 -14.55
C PHE A 127 10.28 -5.05 -14.82
N VAL A 128 11.06 -4.79 -13.79
CA VAL A 128 12.41 -4.20 -13.90
C VAL A 128 13.30 -5.05 -14.78
N ASN A 129 13.32 -6.36 -14.56
CA ASN A 129 14.11 -7.30 -15.36
C ASN A 129 13.68 -7.33 -16.84
N ALA A 130 12.38 -7.30 -17.10
CA ALA A 130 11.82 -7.29 -18.46
C ALA A 130 12.10 -5.98 -19.22
N ASN A 131 12.41 -4.90 -18.50
CA ASN A 131 12.70 -3.58 -19.07
C ASN A 131 14.18 -3.16 -18.88
N LYS A 132 15.07 -4.13 -18.68
CA LYS A 132 16.51 -3.85 -18.60
C LYS A 132 16.98 -3.10 -19.86
N GLY A 133 17.70 -2.00 -19.65
CA GLY A 133 18.22 -1.15 -20.74
C GLY A 133 17.18 -0.26 -21.43
N LYS A 134 15.96 -0.18 -20.91
CA LYS A 134 14.89 0.70 -21.43
C LYS A 134 14.46 1.70 -20.36
N PRO A 135 14.03 2.92 -20.75
CA PRO A 135 13.42 3.83 -19.80
C PRO A 135 12.10 3.25 -19.29
N PHE A 136 11.93 3.24 -17.98
CA PHE A 136 10.71 2.76 -17.35
C PHE A 136 10.26 3.66 -16.19
N CYS A 137 8.99 3.55 -15.84
CA CYS A 137 8.41 4.11 -14.63
C CYS A 137 7.51 3.05 -14.00
N TYR A 138 7.80 2.64 -12.78
CA TYR A 138 6.98 1.68 -12.05
C TYR A 138 6.58 2.24 -10.69
N MET A 139 5.31 2.12 -10.36
CA MET A 139 4.81 2.43 -9.03
C MET A 139 4.36 1.14 -8.34
N VAL A 140 4.90 0.87 -7.16
CA VAL A 140 4.37 -0.16 -6.27
C VAL A 140 3.69 0.51 -5.08
N SER A 141 2.49 0.06 -4.78
CA SER A 141 1.69 0.58 -3.67
C SER A 141 1.30 -0.56 -2.74
N TYR A 142 2.13 -0.76 -1.73
CA TYR A 142 1.92 -1.79 -0.74
C TYR A 142 0.67 -1.48 0.11
N PRO A 143 -0.17 -2.49 0.42
CA PRO A 143 -1.26 -2.32 1.39
C PRO A 143 -0.74 -2.17 2.83
N ASP A 144 0.41 -2.77 3.14
CA ASP A 144 1.07 -2.62 4.43
C ASP A 144 1.73 -1.23 4.57
N PRO A 145 1.87 -0.71 5.79
CA PRO A 145 1.53 -1.30 7.09
C PRO A 145 0.09 -1.05 7.57
N HIS A 146 -0.86 -0.74 6.69
CA HIS A 146 -2.28 -0.57 7.06
C HIS A 146 -2.85 -1.83 7.73
N GLY A 147 -3.69 -1.65 8.72
CA GLY A 147 -4.39 -2.75 9.38
C GLY A 147 -5.20 -3.67 8.43
N PRO A 148 -5.42 -4.94 8.80
CA PRO A 148 -5.10 -5.56 10.07
C PRO A 148 -3.59 -5.72 10.28
N ASN A 149 -3.15 -5.48 11.53
CA ASN A 149 -1.73 -5.57 11.91
C ASN A 149 -1.31 -7.05 12.00
N THR A 150 -1.11 -7.66 10.84
CA THR A 150 -0.68 -9.05 10.69
C THR A 150 0.35 -9.15 9.59
N VAL A 151 1.38 -9.93 9.80
CA VAL A 151 2.49 -10.15 8.88
C VAL A 151 2.92 -11.62 8.96
N ARG A 152 3.55 -12.15 7.90
CA ARG A 152 4.08 -13.51 7.87
C ARG A 152 5.28 -13.70 8.80
N ALA A 153 5.59 -14.94 9.11
CA ALA A 153 6.85 -15.30 9.75
C ALA A 153 8.06 -14.93 8.85
N PRO A 154 9.22 -14.55 9.43
CA PRO A 154 9.50 -14.44 10.86
C PRO A 154 9.12 -13.08 11.47
N TYR A 155 8.62 -12.15 10.67
CA TYR A 155 8.33 -10.76 11.07
C TYR A 155 7.20 -10.66 12.12
N ASP A 156 6.30 -11.64 12.17
CA ASP A 156 5.17 -11.71 13.12
C ASP A 156 5.61 -11.73 14.58
N LYS A 157 6.82 -12.24 14.85
CA LYS A 157 7.40 -12.37 16.20
C LYS A 157 8.66 -11.54 16.40
N MET A 158 9.22 -10.94 15.34
CA MET A 158 10.52 -10.28 15.36
C MET A 158 10.63 -9.18 16.43
N PHE A 159 9.54 -8.48 16.69
CA PHE A 159 9.48 -7.40 17.67
C PHE A 159 8.66 -7.73 18.92
N ALA A 160 8.42 -9.02 19.19
CA ALA A 160 7.56 -9.45 20.31
C ALA A 160 8.02 -8.92 21.67
N ASN A 161 9.33 -8.76 21.88
CA ASN A 161 9.92 -8.32 23.13
C ASN A 161 10.30 -6.83 23.14
N VAL A 162 9.93 -6.07 22.11
CA VAL A 162 10.27 -4.64 22.06
C VAL A 162 9.43 -3.86 23.06
N ARG A 163 10.06 -2.94 23.80
CA ARG A 163 9.33 -2.01 24.65
C ARG A 163 8.65 -0.95 23.79
N VAL A 164 7.33 -1.07 23.66
CA VAL A 164 6.53 -0.12 22.88
C VAL A 164 6.34 1.17 23.70
N PRO A 165 6.76 2.33 23.19
CA PRO A 165 6.44 3.61 23.85
C PRO A 165 4.95 3.87 23.71
N ILE A 166 4.31 4.27 24.81
CA ILE A 166 2.89 4.63 24.81
C ILE A 166 2.79 6.15 24.70
N PRO A 167 2.09 6.67 23.70
CA PRO A 167 1.93 8.12 23.54
C PRO A 167 1.24 8.75 24.75
N ALA A 168 1.75 9.87 25.23
CA ALA A 168 1.14 10.59 26.37
C ALA A 168 -0.32 11.01 26.06
N SER A 169 -0.63 11.22 24.78
CA SER A 169 -1.96 11.61 24.31
C SER A 169 -3.00 10.48 24.30
N VAL A 170 -2.62 9.22 24.58
CA VAL A 170 -3.54 8.05 24.56
C VAL A 170 -4.72 8.23 25.51
N ASN A 171 -4.47 8.85 26.66
CA ASN A 171 -5.45 9.02 27.74
C ASN A 171 -6.26 10.33 27.65
N LYS A 172 -6.20 11.08 26.56
CA LYS A 172 -7.03 12.27 26.38
C LYS A 172 -8.50 11.96 26.64
N THR A 173 -9.13 12.81 27.43
CA THR A 173 -10.54 12.69 27.73
C THR A 173 -11.41 13.01 26.51
N ARG A 174 -12.71 12.71 26.60
CA ARG A 174 -13.66 13.07 25.55
C ARG A 174 -13.74 14.60 25.34
N ALA A 175 -13.66 15.37 26.42
CA ALA A 175 -13.64 16.82 26.36
C ALA A 175 -12.41 17.39 25.63
N GLN A 176 -11.30 16.67 25.65
CA GLN A 176 -10.05 17.02 24.93
C GLN A 176 -10.01 16.47 23.48
N THR A 177 -11.09 15.86 23.03
CA THR A 177 -11.19 15.28 21.70
C THR A 177 -12.12 16.12 20.84
N PRO A 178 -11.72 16.53 19.61
CA PRO A 178 -12.59 17.27 18.73
C PRO A 178 -13.90 16.54 18.44
N ALA A 179 -15.01 17.26 18.30
CA ALA A 179 -16.34 16.68 18.11
C ALA A 179 -16.43 15.70 16.93
N TRP A 180 -15.73 15.98 15.83
CA TRP A 180 -15.66 15.10 14.66
C TRP A 180 -14.98 13.76 14.94
N ALA A 181 -14.08 13.70 15.90
CA ALA A 181 -13.37 12.48 16.31
C ALA A 181 -14.00 11.74 17.50
N ALA A 182 -15.01 12.34 18.15
CA ALA A 182 -15.59 11.81 19.39
C ALA A 182 -16.22 10.41 19.24
N LYS A 183 -16.73 10.07 18.06
CA LYS A 183 -17.41 8.77 17.77
C LYS A 183 -16.45 7.67 17.33
N ALA A 184 -15.20 7.96 17.00
CA ALA A 184 -14.27 6.95 16.54
C ALA A 184 -13.83 6.01 17.68
N PRO A 185 -13.61 4.71 17.43
CA PRO A 185 -13.16 3.76 18.44
C PRO A 185 -11.86 4.21 19.10
N ARG A 186 -11.77 4.05 20.43
CA ARG A 186 -10.54 4.34 21.18
C ARG A 186 -9.76 3.07 21.44
N VAL A 187 -8.45 3.22 21.49
CA VAL A 187 -7.55 2.14 21.90
C VAL A 187 -6.89 2.44 23.23
N THR A 188 -6.54 1.39 23.94
CA THR A 188 -5.85 1.45 25.25
C THR A 188 -4.34 1.25 25.04
N ALA A 189 -3.56 1.55 26.06
CA ALA A 189 -2.13 1.25 26.11
C ALA A 189 -1.86 -0.25 25.84
N ASP A 190 -2.69 -1.15 26.38
CA ASP A 190 -2.52 -2.59 26.18
C ASP A 190 -2.79 -2.99 24.71
N THR A 191 -3.81 -2.41 24.09
CA THR A 191 -4.03 -2.59 22.65
C THR A 191 -2.82 -2.16 21.84
N ILE A 192 -2.22 -1.02 22.17
CA ILE A 192 -1.02 -0.51 21.48
C ILE A 192 0.16 -1.47 21.68
N ARG A 193 0.41 -1.96 22.89
CA ARG A 193 1.48 -2.94 23.17
C ARG A 193 1.34 -4.23 22.37
N VAL A 194 0.12 -4.66 22.08
CA VAL A 194 -0.15 -5.88 21.30
C VAL A 194 0.00 -5.63 19.79
N LEU A 195 -0.42 -4.48 19.30
CA LEU A 195 -0.48 -4.19 17.86
C LEU A 195 0.84 -3.66 17.30
N MET A 196 1.53 -2.79 18.03
CA MET A 196 2.73 -2.12 17.52
C MET A 196 3.90 -3.07 17.19
N PRO A 197 4.18 -4.14 17.93
CA PRO A 197 5.19 -5.11 17.50
C PRO A 197 4.91 -5.71 16.12
N LYS A 198 3.65 -5.98 15.81
CA LYS A 198 3.23 -6.49 14.49
C LYS A 198 3.30 -5.41 13.41
N TYR A 199 2.99 -4.15 13.74
CA TYR A 199 3.19 -3.02 12.86
C TYR A 199 4.67 -2.86 12.48
N TYR A 200 5.58 -2.92 13.46
CA TYR A 200 7.02 -2.91 13.21
C TYR A 200 7.47 -4.09 12.33
N GLY A 201 6.89 -5.27 12.54
CA GLY A 201 7.11 -6.43 11.68
C GLY A 201 6.70 -6.18 10.22
N MET A 202 5.54 -5.55 9.99
CA MET A 202 5.12 -5.15 8.64
C MET A 202 6.09 -4.14 8.01
N VAL A 203 6.51 -3.13 8.77
CA VAL A 203 7.49 -2.13 8.30
C VAL A 203 8.83 -2.78 7.97
N LYS A 204 9.30 -3.72 8.80
CA LYS A 204 10.56 -4.44 8.51
C LYS A 204 10.43 -5.33 7.26
N CYS A 205 9.30 -5.97 7.07
CA CYS A 205 9.04 -6.74 5.85
C CYS A 205 9.06 -5.83 4.60
N LEU A 206 8.49 -4.63 4.69
CA LEU A 206 8.57 -3.62 3.64
C LEU A 206 10.01 -3.21 3.35
N ASP A 207 10.79 -2.90 4.38
CA ASP A 207 12.19 -2.49 4.27
C ASP A 207 13.03 -3.55 3.54
N ASP A 208 12.92 -4.81 3.94
CA ASP A 208 13.62 -5.91 3.27
C ASP A 208 13.20 -6.06 1.80
N ASN A 209 11.94 -5.87 1.50
CA ASN A 209 11.41 -5.94 0.14
C ASN A 209 11.86 -4.75 -0.73
N VAL A 210 11.96 -3.55 -0.19
CA VAL A 210 12.61 -2.41 -0.86
C VAL A 210 14.08 -2.75 -1.16
N GLY A 211 14.80 -3.33 -0.21
CA GLY A 211 16.17 -3.83 -0.41
C GLY A 211 16.30 -4.81 -1.58
N ARG A 212 15.33 -5.73 -1.75
CA ARG A 212 15.28 -6.66 -2.88
C ARG A 212 15.12 -5.94 -4.23
N ILE A 213 14.28 -4.90 -4.30
CA ILE A 213 14.11 -4.09 -5.52
C ILE A 213 15.41 -3.37 -5.86
N LEU A 214 16.04 -2.73 -4.87
CA LEU A 214 17.32 -2.03 -5.07
C LEU A 214 18.44 -2.98 -5.52
N ALA A 215 18.48 -4.19 -4.97
CA ALA A 215 19.41 -5.24 -5.38
C ALA A 215 19.18 -5.65 -6.85
N ALA A 216 17.94 -5.81 -7.28
CA ALA A 216 17.62 -6.15 -8.66
C ALA A 216 18.03 -5.03 -9.63
N LEU A 217 17.78 -3.77 -9.29
CA LEU A 217 18.24 -2.61 -10.06
C LEU A 217 19.76 -2.56 -10.16
N ARG A 218 20.49 -2.83 -9.07
CA ARG A 218 21.95 -2.89 -9.05
C ARG A 218 22.48 -4.02 -9.93
N GLN A 219 21.91 -5.22 -9.84
CA GLN A 219 22.28 -6.37 -10.67
C GLN A 219 22.05 -6.11 -12.17
N ASN A 220 21.06 -5.32 -12.51
CA ASN A 220 20.78 -4.91 -13.88
C ASN A 220 21.66 -3.76 -14.37
N GLY A 221 22.46 -3.12 -13.50
CA GLY A 221 23.23 -1.92 -13.82
C GLY A 221 22.38 -0.66 -14.00
N GLN A 222 21.16 -0.65 -13.43
CA GLN A 222 20.19 0.44 -13.60
C GLN A 222 20.06 1.35 -12.37
N LEU A 223 20.63 0.97 -11.22
CA LEU A 223 20.40 1.69 -9.97
C LEU A 223 20.81 3.17 -10.06
N GLU A 224 22.01 3.45 -10.55
CA GLU A 224 22.56 4.81 -10.64
C GLU A 224 21.83 5.71 -11.66
N GLN A 225 21.02 5.11 -12.53
CA GLN A 225 20.22 5.82 -13.53
C GLN A 225 18.73 5.84 -13.18
N THR A 226 18.36 5.37 -12.00
CA THR A 226 16.97 5.28 -11.55
C THR A 226 16.71 6.25 -10.41
N ILE A 227 15.75 7.13 -10.58
CA ILE A 227 15.22 7.96 -9.49
C ILE A 227 14.32 7.08 -8.62
N ILE A 228 14.68 6.94 -7.34
CA ILE A 228 13.91 6.20 -6.35
C ILE A 228 13.11 7.19 -5.50
N VAL A 229 11.79 7.03 -5.48
CA VAL A 229 10.91 7.81 -4.61
C VAL A 229 10.25 6.87 -3.61
N PHE A 230 10.55 7.04 -2.33
CA PHE A 230 9.91 6.34 -1.23
C PHE A 230 9.00 7.31 -0.46
N THR A 231 7.72 7.00 -0.35
CA THR A 231 6.74 7.88 0.30
C THR A 231 5.57 7.07 0.87
N SER A 232 4.72 7.75 1.63
CA SER A 232 3.44 7.23 2.12
C SER A 232 2.29 8.11 1.62
N ASP A 233 1.09 7.53 1.46
CA ASP A 233 -0.12 8.30 1.16
C ASP A 233 -0.59 9.12 2.38
N HIS A 234 -0.45 8.58 3.59
CA HIS A 234 -0.66 9.27 4.88
C HIS A 234 0.00 8.44 5.99
N GLY A 235 0.01 8.95 7.20
CA GLY A 235 0.40 8.23 8.40
C GLY A 235 -0.79 7.59 9.10
N ASP A 236 -0.48 6.77 10.12
CA ASP A 236 -1.39 6.24 11.12
C ASP A 236 -1.12 6.89 12.47
N LEU A 237 -2.13 7.05 13.31
CA LEU A 237 -1.98 7.66 14.63
C LEU A 237 -1.23 6.76 15.63
N CYS A 238 -1.25 5.44 15.42
CA CYS A 238 -0.48 4.46 16.19
C CYS A 238 -0.65 4.58 17.71
N GLY A 239 -1.83 4.98 18.16
CA GLY A 239 -2.16 5.20 19.58
C GLY A 239 -2.22 6.66 20.00
N GLU A 240 -1.70 7.59 19.22
CA GLU A 240 -1.88 9.03 19.48
C GLU A 240 -3.37 9.38 19.60
N HIS A 241 -3.68 10.23 20.57
CA HIS A 241 -5.05 10.62 20.89
C HIS A 241 -6.01 9.43 21.16
N GLY A 242 -5.47 8.26 21.51
CA GLY A 242 -6.23 7.03 21.72
C GLY A 242 -6.82 6.45 20.43
N ARG A 243 -6.14 6.61 19.28
CA ARG A 243 -6.58 6.14 17.96
C ARG A 243 -5.50 5.29 17.28
N LEU A 244 -5.90 4.39 16.40
CA LEU A 244 -4.95 3.69 15.50
C LEU A 244 -4.80 4.42 14.18
N ASN A 245 -5.92 4.85 13.61
CA ASN A 245 -6.03 5.51 12.30
C ASN A 245 -6.69 6.88 12.45
#